data_53c90073f61defaa20ffcb1101f75ab9
#
_entry.id   53c90073f61defaa20ffcb1101f75ab9
#
_cell.length_a   1.000
_cell.length_b   1.000
_cell.length_c   1.000
_cell.angle_alpha   90.00
_cell.angle_beta   90.00
_cell.angle_gamma   90.00
#
_symmetry.space_group_name_H-M   'P 1'
#
loop_
_entity.id
_entity.type
_entity.pdbx_description
1 polymer ?
#
loop_
_entity_poly.entity_id
_entity_poly.type
_entity_poly.pdbx_seq_one_letter_code
_entity_poly.pdbx_strand_id
1 'polypeptide(L)'
;MTISDKKLTLIQDYFRDKPVLKAYLFGSFARGDANEESDYDILVELDYSQRIGLQYIQMQLDLAALLERNVDLVSEKALSRHIR
;
A
#
# COMPACT_ATOMS: atom_id res chain seq x y z
N MET A 1 -4.73 -7.45 -15.84
CA MET A 1 -5.54 -7.71 -14.64
C MET A 1 -5.60 -6.45 -13.79
N THR A 2 -6.77 -6.10 -13.33
CA THR A 2 -6.95 -4.96 -12.43
C THR A 2 -7.35 -5.48 -11.05
N ILE A 3 -7.18 -4.62 -10.03
CA ILE A 3 -7.59 -5.00 -8.68
C ILE A 3 -9.12 -5.04 -8.61
N SER A 4 -9.66 -6.02 -7.90
CA SER A 4 -11.11 -6.13 -7.74
C SER A 4 -11.62 -5.11 -6.73
N ASP A 5 -12.90 -4.75 -6.82
CA ASP A 5 -13.52 -3.83 -5.87
C ASP A 5 -13.45 -4.38 -4.44
N LYS A 6 -13.57 -5.69 -4.30
CA LYS A 6 -13.47 -6.34 -3.01
C LYS A 6 -12.08 -6.12 -2.38
N LYS A 7 -11.03 -6.26 -3.19
CA LYS A 7 -9.66 -6.05 -2.70
C LYS A 7 -9.43 -4.58 -2.33
N LEU A 8 -9.94 -3.66 -3.13
CA LEU A 8 -9.84 -2.23 -2.82
C LEU A 8 -10.53 -1.92 -1.50
N THR A 9 -11.71 -2.49 -1.27
CA THR A 9 -12.44 -2.29 -0.03
C THR A 9 -11.64 -2.82 1.16
N LEU A 10 -11.03 -3.99 1.02
CA LEU A 10 -10.20 -4.56 2.08
C LEU A 10 -9.03 -3.63 2.43
N ILE A 11 -8.38 -3.06 1.42
CA ILE A 11 -7.27 -2.14 1.64
C ILE A 11 -7.75 -0.88 2.35
N GLN A 12 -8.85 -0.30 1.88
CA GLN A 12 -9.43 0.90 2.47
C GLN A 12 -9.83 0.68 3.92
N ASP A 13 -10.50 -0.43 4.20
CA ASP A 13 -10.91 -0.75 5.56
C ASP A 13 -9.72 -0.96 6.47
N TYR A 14 -8.66 -1.59 5.96
CA TYR A 14 -7.45 -1.82 6.73
C TYR A 14 -6.82 -0.50 7.19
N PHE A 15 -6.75 0.48 6.29
CA PHE A 15 -6.10 1.75 6.59
C PHE A 15 -6.96 2.71 7.41
N ARG A 16 -8.24 2.39 7.59
CA ARG A 16 -9.17 3.29 8.25
C ARG A 16 -8.73 3.71 9.65
N ASP A 17 -8.14 2.79 10.41
CA ASP A 17 -7.69 3.04 11.78
C ASP A 17 -6.17 3.08 11.90
N LYS A 18 -5.46 3.28 10.80
CA LYS A 18 -4.01 3.35 10.77
C LYS A 18 -3.56 4.80 10.58
N PRO A 19 -2.29 5.13 10.91
CA PRO A 19 -1.78 6.49 10.71
C PRO A 19 -1.46 6.76 9.25
N VAL A 20 -2.45 6.56 8.39
CA VAL A 20 -2.34 6.75 6.94
C VAL A 20 -3.42 7.72 6.51
N LEU A 21 -3.02 8.83 5.92
CA LEU A 21 -3.94 9.85 5.44
C LEU A 21 -4.53 9.47 4.09
N LYS A 22 -3.71 8.93 3.20
CA LYS A 22 -4.13 8.50 1.89
C LYS A 22 -3.32 7.29 1.45
N ALA A 23 -3.89 6.47 0.59
CA ALA A 23 -3.22 5.33 0.02
C ALA A 23 -3.56 5.25 -1.46
N TYR A 24 -2.56 4.95 -2.28
CA TYR A 24 -2.71 4.89 -3.73
C TYR A 24 -2.12 3.58 -4.24
N LEU A 25 -2.82 2.95 -5.17
CA LEU A 25 -2.29 1.79 -5.87
C LEU A 25 -1.53 2.30 -7.10
N PHE A 26 -0.30 1.83 -7.29
CA PHE A 26 0.49 2.22 -8.44
C PHE A 26 1.18 0.99 -9.03
N GLY A 27 2.02 1.19 -10.05
CA GLY A 27 2.70 0.08 -10.70
C GLY A 27 1.79 -0.68 -11.65
N SER A 28 2.03 -1.98 -11.81
CA SER A 28 1.33 -2.78 -12.82
C SER A 28 -0.18 -2.86 -12.59
N PHE A 29 -0.62 -2.90 -11.34
CA PHE A 29 -2.05 -2.93 -11.06
C PHE A 29 -2.75 -1.63 -11.43
N ALA A 30 -2.08 -0.49 -11.22
CA ALA A 30 -2.64 0.80 -11.59
C ALA A 30 -2.73 0.96 -13.11
N ARG A 31 -1.76 0.39 -13.83
CA ARG A 31 -1.75 0.43 -15.29
C ARG A 31 -2.68 -0.59 -15.94
N GLY A 32 -3.13 -1.57 -15.18
CA GLY A 32 -3.99 -2.62 -15.71
C GLY A 32 -3.24 -3.74 -16.42
N ASP A 33 -1.91 -3.80 -16.31
CA ASP A 33 -1.10 -4.83 -16.95
C ASP A 33 -0.54 -5.86 -15.96
N ALA A 34 -1.09 -5.91 -14.74
CA ALA A 34 -0.69 -6.88 -13.75
C ALA A 34 -1.12 -8.29 -14.13
N ASN A 35 -0.34 -9.27 -13.68
CA ASN A 35 -0.67 -10.68 -13.86
C ASN A 35 -0.68 -11.37 -12.49
N GLU A 36 -0.81 -12.70 -12.49
CA GLU A 36 -0.93 -13.47 -11.25
C GLU A 36 0.33 -13.41 -10.39
N GLU A 37 1.47 -13.07 -10.97
CA GLU A 37 2.73 -12.98 -10.26
C GLU A 37 3.08 -11.54 -9.85
N SER A 38 2.26 -10.58 -10.25
CA SER A 38 2.53 -9.17 -9.95
C SER A 38 2.34 -8.88 -8.47
N ASP A 39 3.23 -8.04 -7.93
CA ASP A 39 3.12 -7.55 -6.56
C ASP A 39 2.23 -6.32 -6.52
N TYR A 40 1.61 -6.09 -5.36
CA TYR A 40 0.88 -4.85 -5.14
C TYR A 40 1.87 -3.75 -4.74
N ASP A 41 1.87 -2.67 -5.49
CA ASP A 41 2.66 -1.48 -5.17
C ASP A 41 1.70 -0.43 -4.61
N ILE A 42 1.85 -0.13 -3.33
CA ILE A 42 0.94 0.77 -2.63
C ILE A 42 1.74 1.95 -2.07
N LEU A 43 1.37 3.14 -2.51
CA LEU A 43 1.96 4.38 -2.00
C LEU A 43 1.05 4.92 -0.89
N VAL A 44 1.63 5.22 0.26
CA VAL A 44 0.86 5.75 1.38
C VAL A 44 1.37 7.12 1.78
N GLU A 45 0.44 7.99 2.15
CA GLU A 45 0.74 9.27 2.77
C GLU A 45 0.52 9.10 4.26
N LEU A 46 1.61 9.08 5.02
CA LEU A 46 1.55 8.78 6.44
C LEU A 46 1.24 10.01 7.27
N ASP A 47 0.56 9.79 8.40
CA ASP A 47 0.27 10.83 9.36
C ASP A 47 1.40 10.87 10.39
N TYR A 48 2.38 11.73 10.15
CA TYR A 48 3.55 11.82 11.00
C TYR A 48 3.30 12.49 12.34
N SER A 49 2.06 12.95 12.58
CA SER A 49 1.67 13.44 13.90
C SER A 49 1.52 12.28 14.89
N GLN A 50 1.47 11.05 14.38
CA GLN A 50 1.39 9.85 15.18
C GLN A 50 2.72 9.09 15.09
N ARG A 51 2.96 8.23 16.08
CA ARG A 51 4.13 7.39 16.09
C ARG A 51 3.93 6.26 15.10
N ILE A 52 4.80 6.14 14.11
CA ILE A 52 4.68 5.11 13.08
C ILE A 52 5.61 3.93 13.36
N GLY A 53 6.90 4.17 13.50
CA GLY A 53 7.85 3.14 13.91
C GLY A 53 7.67 1.80 13.21
N LEU A 54 7.59 0.73 13.98
CA LEU A 54 7.42 -0.62 13.47
C LEU A 54 6.06 -0.86 12.83
N GLN A 55 5.11 0.04 13.04
CA GLN A 55 3.78 -0.08 12.46
C GLN A 55 3.82 -0.09 10.94
N TYR A 56 4.77 0.62 10.35
CA TYR A 56 4.97 0.63 8.91
C TYR A 56 5.25 -0.77 8.37
N ILE A 57 6.18 -1.47 9.01
CA ILE A 57 6.54 -2.84 8.62
C ILE A 57 5.36 -3.78 8.85
N GLN A 58 4.66 -3.59 9.98
CA GLN A 58 3.51 -4.43 10.30
C GLN A 58 2.40 -4.26 9.26
N MET A 59 2.17 -3.02 8.81
CA MET A 59 1.17 -2.77 7.77
C MET A 59 1.51 -3.50 6.49
N GLN A 60 2.76 -3.51 6.08
CA GLN A 60 3.17 -4.22 4.88
C GLN A 60 2.92 -5.72 5.00
N LEU A 61 3.27 -6.31 6.14
CA LEU A 61 3.07 -7.73 6.38
C LEU A 61 1.58 -8.08 6.44
N ASP A 62 0.79 -7.24 7.10
CA ASP A 62 -0.64 -7.47 7.22
C ASP A 62 -1.33 -7.42 5.85
N LEU A 63 -0.95 -6.45 5.03
CA LEU A 63 -1.52 -6.31 3.71
C LEU A 63 -1.14 -7.49 2.81
N ALA A 64 0.10 -7.95 2.92
CA ALA A 64 0.53 -9.12 2.14
C ALA A 64 -0.31 -10.35 2.50
N ALA A 65 -0.58 -10.55 3.78
CA ALA A 65 -1.40 -11.65 4.23
C ALA A 65 -2.86 -11.47 3.79
N LEU A 66 -3.37 -10.25 3.90
CA LEU A 66 -4.75 -9.94 3.54
C LEU A 66 -5.02 -10.13 2.05
N LEU A 67 -4.07 -9.72 1.22
CA LEU A 67 -4.21 -9.77 -0.22
C LEU A 67 -3.65 -11.07 -0.83
N GLU A 68 -3.00 -11.88 -0.01
CA GLU A 68 -2.40 -13.15 -0.42
C GLU A 68 -1.38 -12.97 -1.55
N ARG A 69 -0.65 -11.83 -1.52
CA ARG A 69 0.39 -11.48 -2.47
C ARG A 69 1.43 -10.63 -1.78
N ASN A 70 2.61 -10.57 -2.37
CA ASN A 70 3.62 -9.63 -1.90
C ASN A 70 3.12 -8.21 -2.08
N VAL A 71 3.40 -7.37 -1.10
CA VAL A 71 3.01 -5.97 -1.12
C VAL A 71 4.26 -5.13 -0.92
N ASP A 72 4.45 -4.16 -1.81
CA ASP A 72 5.52 -3.18 -1.70
C ASP A 72 4.88 -1.88 -1.20
N LEU A 73 5.07 -1.60 0.08
CA LEU A 73 4.49 -0.42 0.71
C LEU A 73 5.52 0.70 0.72
N VAL A 74 5.22 1.79 0.04
CA VAL A 74 6.15 2.91 -0.13
C VAL A 74 5.50 4.16 0.44
N SER A 75 6.26 4.91 1.26
CA SER A 75 5.76 6.18 1.76
C SER A 75 6.07 7.29 0.77
N GLU A 76 5.17 8.27 0.69
CA GLU A 76 5.35 9.41 -0.19
C GLU A 76 6.64 10.15 0.12
N LYS A 77 6.98 10.27 1.39
CA LYS A 77 8.19 10.96 1.81
C LYS A 77 9.45 10.22 1.36
N ALA A 78 9.45 8.90 1.43
CA ALA A 78 10.57 8.11 0.96
C ALA A 78 10.71 8.19 -0.55
N LEU A 79 9.60 8.20 -1.27
CA LEU A 79 9.60 8.34 -2.72
C LEU A 79 10.17 9.69 -3.14
N SER A 80 9.80 10.76 -2.43
CA SER A 80 10.30 12.09 -2.72
C SER A 80 11.81 12.18 -2.57
N ARG A 81 12.37 11.42 -1.63
CA ARG A 81 13.83 11.39 -1.46
C ARG A 81 14.53 10.77 -2.66
N HIS A 82 13.93 9.76 -3.26
CA HIS A 82 14.53 9.06 -4.40
C HIS A 82 14.54 9.90 -5.67
N ILE A 83 13.66 10.86 -5.77
CA ILE A 83 13.56 11.72 -6.94
C ILE A 83 14.70 12.73 -7.00
N ARG A 84 15.35 13.00 -5.90
CA ARG A 84 16.41 14.02 -5.83
C ARG A 84 17.73 13.53 -6.40
#